data_ace3be7cec80c3801964ed72779c2c8a
#
_entry.id   ace3be7cec80c3801964ed72779c2c8a
#
_cell.length_a   1.000
_cell.length_b   1.000
_cell.length_c   1.000
_cell.angle_alpha   90.00
_cell.angle_beta   90.00
_cell.angle_gamma   90.00
#
_symmetry.space_group_name_H-M   'P 1'
#
loop_
_entity.id
_entity.type
_entity.pdbx_description
1 polymer ?
#
loop_
_entity_poly.entity_id
_entity_poly.type
_entity_poly.pdbx_seq_one_letter_code
_entity_poly.pdbx_strand_id
1 'polypeptide(L)'
;MVHEHYLDFSYAPVVYREDVPPGIERLPAFGEIEVTETTVSYTRLLPRAPLAEWEAEATGLDPAGSYARRERGTFASPAMHIQRWELEDDGIKYSNVRTHAITPETETTTHVFMHASYNYAPNSVTVAATLRSFVAQLVERDTVILERVAAHTGYDGWRSGIEFQADAAALRARHIVAVMLAKEAGRSALRPGWSKAKSLISN
;
A
#
# COMPACT_ATOMS: atom_id res chain seq x y z
N MET A 1 -5.69 1.86 -11.15
CA MET A 1 -5.39 3.10 -10.38
C MET A 1 -5.43 2.85 -8.87
N VAL A 2 -6.56 2.49 -8.23
CA VAL A 2 -6.64 2.32 -6.76
C VAL A 2 -5.64 1.29 -6.23
N HIS A 3 -5.51 0.11 -6.84
CA HIS A 3 -4.49 -0.87 -6.44
C HIS A 3 -3.07 -0.35 -6.57
N GLU A 4 -2.78 0.43 -7.60
CA GLU A 4 -1.45 1.00 -7.82
C GLU A 4 -1.10 2.03 -6.77
N HIS A 5 -2.07 2.84 -6.36
CA HIS A 5 -1.92 3.77 -5.26
C HIS A 5 -1.49 3.05 -3.96
N TYR A 6 -2.06 1.89 -3.64
CA TYR A 6 -1.68 1.12 -2.46
C TYR A 6 -0.43 0.25 -2.64
N LEU A 7 0.00 0.00 -3.88
CA LEU A 7 1.21 -0.78 -4.19
C LEU A 7 2.45 0.10 -4.34
N ASP A 8 2.28 1.40 -4.56
CA ASP A 8 3.37 2.38 -4.59
C ASP A 8 3.12 3.50 -3.58
N PHE A 9 3.74 3.39 -2.42
CA PHE A 9 3.70 4.40 -1.37
C PHE A 9 4.91 5.35 -1.39
N SER A 10 5.68 5.38 -2.48
CA SER A 10 6.90 6.21 -2.57
C SER A 10 6.63 7.71 -2.38
N TYR A 11 5.42 8.17 -2.69
CA TYR A 11 4.98 9.54 -2.53
C TYR A 11 4.59 9.91 -1.07
N ALA A 12 4.40 8.91 -0.18
CA ALA A 12 3.87 9.12 1.15
C ALA A 12 4.68 10.13 1.99
N PRO A 13 6.02 10.14 2.00
CA PRO A 13 6.79 11.13 2.76
C PRO A 13 6.61 12.58 2.29
N VAL A 14 6.10 12.77 1.07
CA VAL A 14 5.82 14.10 0.50
C VAL A 14 4.39 14.52 0.76
N VAL A 15 3.45 13.62 0.47
CA VAL A 15 2.00 13.90 0.49
C VAL A 15 1.42 13.78 1.90
N TYR A 16 1.91 12.81 2.68
CA TYR A 16 1.46 12.52 4.05
C TYR A 16 2.55 12.81 5.08
N ARG A 17 3.28 13.90 4.88
CA ARG A 17 4.45 14.24 5.70
C ARG A 17 4.18 14.25 7.20
N GLU A 18 2.98 14.66 7.62
CA GLU A 18 2.58 14.72 9.02
C GLU A 18 2.25 13.35 9.61
N ASP A 19 1.91 12.38 8.76
CA ASP A 19 1.52 11.03 9.16
C ASP A 19 2.68 10.03 9.09
N VAL A 20 3.75 10.42 8.38
CA VAL A 20 4.98 9.62 8.27
C VAL A 20 5.90 9.94 9.44
N PRO A 21 6.55 8.94 10.06
CA PRO A 21 7.47 9.15 11.16
C PRO A 21 8.56 10.18 10.82
N PRO A 22 8.91 11.09 11.76
CA PRO A 22 9.94 12.10 11.54
C PRO A 22 11.27 11.47 11.08
N GLY A 23 11.92 12.09 10.10
CA GLY A 23 13.19 11.62 9.54
C GLY A 23 13.06 10.54 8.44
N ILE A 24 11.86 10.07 8.13
CA ILE A 24 11.63 9.21 6.96
C ILE A 24 11.27 10.08 5.75
N GLU A 25 12.28 10.52 5.02
CA GLU A 25 12.12 11.38 3.84
C GLU A 25 11.82 10.57 2.56
N ARG A 26 12.22 9.29 2.54
CA ARG A 26 11.99 8.36 1.43
C ARG A 26 11.70 6.96 1.96
N LEU A 27 10.79 6.28 1.31
CA LEU A 27 10.58 4.86 1.59
C LEU A 27 11.68 4.04 0.88
N PRO A 28 12.29 3.06 1.58
CA PRO A 28 13.23 2.14 0.97
C PRO A 28 12.57 1.32 -0.14
N ALA A 29 13.35 0.76 -1.04
CA ALA A 29 12.87 -0.23 -1.99
C ALA A 29 12.27 -1.45 -1.28
N PHE A 30 11.43 -2.21 -1.98
CA PHE A 30 10.96 -3.49 -1.49
C PHE A 30 12.14 -4.44 -1.27
N GLY A 31 12.19 -5.08 -0.09
CA GLY A 31 13.20 -6.08 0.23
C GLY A 31 12.89 -7.41 -0.44
N GLU A 32 11.63 -7.81 -0.45
CA GLU A 32 11.17 -9.08 -0.99
C GLU A 32 9.82 -8.88 -1.68
N ILE A 33 9.66 -9.48 -2.85
CA ILE A 33 8.40 -9.52 -3.59
C ILE A 33 8.13 -10.95 -4.01
N GLU A 34 7.04 -11.53 -3.51
CA GLU A 34 6.54 -12.84 -3.88
C GLU A 34 5.35 -12.71 -4.83
N VAL A 35 5.30 -13.54 -5.86
CA VAL A 35 4.22 -13.52 -6.86
C VAL A 35 3.66 -14.92 -7.03
N THR A 36 2.34 -15.04 -6.96
CA THR A 36 1.59 -16.23 -7.33
C THR A 36 0.72 -15.96 -8.58
N GLU A 37 -0.13 -16.87 -8.94
CA GLU A 37 -1.09 -16.64 -10.05
C GLU A 37 -2.10 -15.52 -9.75
N THR A 38 -2.38 -15.25 -8.48
CA THR A 38 -3.45 -14.35 -8.05
C THR A 38 -3.03 -13.32 -7.01
N THR A 39 -1.78 -13.37 -6.52
CA THR A 39 -1.31 -12.48 -5.46
C THR A 39 0.05 -11.89 -5.77
N VAL A 40 0.29 -10.68 -5.25
CA VAL A 40 1.61 -10.07 -5.13
C VAL A 40 1.78 -9.65 -3.69
N SER A 41 2.74 -10.23 -3.00
CA SER A 41 3.10 -9.84 -1.63
C SER A 41 4.46 -9.18 -1.61
N TYR A 42 4.62 -8.18 -0.76
CA TYR A 42 5.89 -7.50 -0.58
C TYR A 42 6.20 -7.21 0.88
N THR A 43 7.47 -7.04 1.17
CA THR A 43 7.98 -6.60 2.47
C THR A 43 8.92 -5.42 2.28
N ARG A 44 8.84 -4.44 3.18
CA ARG A 44 9.74 -3.29 3.25
C ARG A 44 10.16 -3.09 4.70
N LEU A 45 11.46 -2.96 4.93
CA LEU A 45 12.01 -2.54 6.21
C LEU A 45 12.28 -1.04 6.16
N LEU A 46 11.70 -0.30 7.10
CA LEU A 46 11.90 1.14 7.19
C LEU A 46 13.05 1.44 8.15
N PRO A 47 13.72 2.58 8.01
CA PRO A 47 14.68 3.05 9.00
C PRO A 47 14.05 3.14 10.38
N ARG A 48 14.85 2.94 11.42
CA ARG A 48 14.42 3.27 12.78
C ARG A 48 14.17 4.78 12.87
N ALA A 49 13.04 5.14 13.45
CA ALA A 49 12.61 6.53 13.54
C ALA A 49 11.75 6.75 14.80
N PRO A 50 11.59 8.01 15.26
CA PRO A 50 10.59 8.39 16.24
C PRO A 50 9.17 8.07 15.79
N LEU A 51 8.18 8.29 16.66
CA LEU A 51 6.77 8.07 16.30
C LEU A 51 6.18 9.29 15.58
N ALA A 52 5.30 9.04 14.63
CA ALA A 52 4.32 10.03 14.22
C ALA A 52 3.32 10.28 15.37
N GLU A 53 2.66 11.42 15.38
CA GLU A 53 1.74 11.82 16.47
C GLU A 53 0.64 10.75 16.68
N TRP A 54 -0.01 10.30 15.61
CA TRP A 54 -1.04 9.27 15.69
C TRP A 54 -0.53 7.92 16.23
N GLU A 55 0.74 7.57 15.94
CA GLU A 55 1.36 6.35 16.46
C GLU A 55 1.59 6.46 17.98
N ALA A 56 2.10 7.59 18.44
CA ALA A 56 2.32 7.85 19.87
C ALA A 56 1.00 7.82 20.65
N GLU A 57 -0.04 8.49 20.14
CA GLU A 57 -1.37 8.48 20.74
C GLU A 57 -1.97 7.07 20.79
N ALA A 58 -1.82 6.28 19.71
CA ALA A 58 -2.43 4.97 19.62
C ALA A 58 -1.69 3.92 20.46
N THR A 59 -0.35 3.98 20.55
CA THR A 59 0.46 2.96 21.24
C THR A 59 0.79 3.32 22.67
N GLY A 60 0.79 4.61 23.03
CA GLY A 60 1.26 5.10 24.33
C GLY A 60 2.76 5.02 24.52
N LEU A 61 3.54 4.78 23.48
CA LEU A 61 4.99 4.72 23.52
C LEU A 61 5.60 6.13 23.51
N ASP A 62 6.87 6.23 23.90
CA ASP A 62 7.62 7.49 23.89
C ASP A 62 7.72 8.03 22.44
N PRO A 63 7.15 9.22 22.16
CA PRO A 63 7.20 9.78 20.81
C PRO A 63 8.62 10.05 20.30
N ALA A 64 9.60 10.26 21.19
CA ALA A 64 11.00 10.49 20.84
C ALA A 64 11.83 9.20 20.75
N GLY A 65 11.25 8.05 21.05
CA GLY A 65 11.92 6.75 20.96
C GLY A 65 12.36 6.41 19.54
N SER A 66 13.15 5.35 19.39
CA SER A 66 13.63 4.89 18.09
C SER A 66 13.18 3.45 17.84
N TYR A 67 12.23 3.28 16.94
CA TYR A 67 11.51 2.02 16.75
C TYR A 67 11.84 1.35 15.42
N ALA A 68 11.98 0.03 15.43
CA ALA A 68 12.07 -0.75 14.20
C ALA A 68 10.70 -0.83 13.53
N ARG A 69 10.66 -0.72 12.21
CA ARG A 69 9.41 -0.74 11.44
C ARG A 69 9.48 -1.67 10.26
N ARG A 70 8.36 -2.29 9.98
CA ARG A 70 8.16 -3.13 8.79
C ARG A 70 6.81 -2.85 8.17
N GLU A 71 6.82 -2.69 6.85
CA GLU A 71 5.62 -2.72 6.03
C GLU A 71 5.53 -4.07 5.32
N ARG A 72 4.33 -4.63 5.25
CA ARG A 72 3.99 -5.76 4.40
C ARG A 72 2.71 -5.41 3.65
N GLY A 73 2.69 -5.72 2.36
CA GLY A 73 1.49 -5.56 1.56
C GLY A 73 1.20 -6.80 0.75
N THR A 74 -0.07 -7.02 0.46
CA THR A 74 -0.53 -8.08 -0.42
C THR A 74 -1.66 -7.57 -1.30
N PHE A 75 -1.41 -7.53 -2.60
CA PHE A 75 -2.48 -7.50 -3.59
C PHE A 75 -3.04 -8.92 -3.71
N ALA A 76 -4.31 -9.08 -3.43
CA ALA A 76 -5.05 -10.33 -3.57
C ALA A 76 -6.15 -10.12 -4.61
N SER A 77 -5.89 -10.64 -5.79
CA SER A 77 -6.58 -10.44 -7.06
C SER A 77 -8.09 -10.47 -7.01
N PRO A 78 -8.73 -9.71 -7.86
CA PRO A 78 -8.42 -8.35 -8.31
C PRO A 78 -9.02 -7.34 -7.34
N ALA A 79 -9.69 -7.82 -6.28
CA ALA A 79 -10.61 -7.05 -5.46
C ALA A 79 -10.04 -6.58 -4.12
N MET A 80 -8.88 -7.06 -3.70
CA MET A 80 -8.38 -6.78 -2.36
C MET A 80 -6.93 -6.31 -2.33
N HIS A 81 -6.65 -5.40 -1.41
CA HIS A 81 -5.31 -5.03 -1.00
C HIS A 81 -5.23 -5.04 0.53
N ILE A 82 -4.21 -5.67 1.09
CA ILE A 82 -3.99 -5.79 2.53
C ILE A 82 -2.65 -5.15 2.82
N GLN A 83 -2.62 -4.17 3.72
CA GLN A 83 -1.39 -3.55 4.21
C GLN A 83 -1.26 -3.81 5.71
N ARG A 84 -0.06 -4.18 6.12
CA ARG A 84 0.29 -4.34 7.53
C ARG A 84 1.50 -3.44 7.84
N TRP A 85 1.33 -2.60 8.81
CA TRP A 85 2.38 -1.77 9.40
C TRP A 85 2.70 -2.31 10.78
N GLU A 86 3.96 -2.67 10.99
CA GLU A 86 4.46 -3.21 12.26
C GLU A 86 5.50 -2.25 12.81
N LEU A 87 5.38 -1.97 14.10
CA LEU A 87 6.34 -1.25 14.92
C LEU A 87 6.80 -2.20 16.03
N GLU A 88 8.09 -2.22 16.34
CA GLU A 88 8.65 -3.11 17.36
C GLU A 88 9.43 -2.31 18.41
N ASP A 89 9.09 -2.57 19.68
CA ASP A 89 9.73 -2.04 20.88
C ASP A 89 9.98 -3.19 21.87
N ASP A 90 11.24 -3.40 22.25
CA ASP A 90 11.67 -4.45 23.19
C ASP A 90 11.06 -5.84 22.92
N GLY A 91 10.96 -6.22 21.65
CA GLY A 91 10.39 -7.50 21.21
C GLY A 91 8.86 -7.53 21.18
N ILE A 92 8.18 -6.47 21.62
CA ILE A 92 6.74 -6.30 21.50
C ILE A 92 6.41 -5.71 20.13
N LYS A 93 5.47 -6.34 19.43
CA LYS A 93 5.02 -5.87 18.11
C LYS A 93 3.65 -5.22 18.18
N TYR A 94 3.61 -3.98 17.73
CA TYR A 94 2.40 -3.20 17.52
C TYR A 94 2.05 -3.25 16.03
N SER A 95 0.93 -3.86 15.70
CA SER A 95 0.56 -4.11 14.31
C SER A 95 -0.76 -3.42 13.96
N ASN A 96 -0.77 -2.67 12.89
CA ASN A 96 -1.96 -2.14 12.24
C ASN A 96 -2.14 -2.82 10.88
N VAL A 97 -3.33 -3.34 10.62
CA VAL A 97 -3.68 -3.96 9.34
C VAL A 97 -4.84 -3.19 8.72
N ARG A 98 -4.67 -2.78 7.47
CA ARG A 98 -5.71 -2.16 6.65
C ARG A 98 -6.03 -3.11 5.50
N THR A 99 -7.31 -3.41 5.36
CA THR A 99 -7.83 -4.24 4.26
C THR A 99 -8.73 -3.36 3.42
N HIS A 100 -8.42 -3.26 2.13
CA HIS A 100 -9.18 -2.51 1.15
C HIS A 100 -9.87 -3.51 0.24
N ALA A 101 -11.21 -3.54 0.25
CA ALA A 101 -11.98 -4.25 -0.76
C ALA A 101 -12.40 -3.25 -1.84
N ILE A 102 -12.04 -3.54 -3.08
CA ILE A 102 -12.14 -2.62 -4.21
C ILE A 102 -13.08 -3.24 -5.24
N THR A 103 -14.20 -2.57 -5.49
CA THR A 103 -15.24 -3.07 -6.40
C THR A 103 -15.58 -1.99 -7.43
N PRO A 104 -15.31 -2.22 -8.73
CA PRO A 104 -15.77 -1.33 -9.79
C PRO A 104 -17.29 -1.17 -9.76
N GLU A 105 -17.78 0.05 -9.92
CA GLU A 105 -19.20 0.38 -10.01
C GLU A 105 -19.57 0.70 -11.46
N THR A 106 -18.78 1.58 -12.10
CA THR A 106 -18.90 1.94 -13.51
C THR A 106 -17.52 1.92 -14.18
N GLU A 107 -17.44 2.35 -15.42
CA GLU A 107 -16.14 2.51 -16.11
C GLU A 107 -15.22 3.54 -15.42
N THR A 108 -15.81 4.48 -14.68
CA THR A 108 -15.08 5.60 -14.09
C THR A 108 -15.21 5.70 -12.57
N THR A 109 -16.07 4.91 -11.94
CA THR A 109 -16.30 4.92 -10.49
C THR A 109 -16.00 3.56 -9.85
N THR A 110 -15.55 3.60 -8.60
CA THR A 110 -15.13 2.42 -7.85
C THR A 110 -15.50 2.59 -6.38
N HIS A 111 -16.15 1.58 -5.80
CA HIS A 111 -16.33 1.51 -4.36
C HIS A 111 -15.07 0.97 -3.69
N VAL A 112 -14.63 1.61 -2.61
CA VAL A 112 -13.55 1.14 -1.76
C VAL A 112 -14.09 0.98 -0.34
N PHE A 113 -14.10 -0.26 0.15
CA PHE A 113 -14.46 -0.57 1.53
C PHE A 113 -13.19 -0.80 2.33
N MET A 114 -13.02 -0.07 3.41
CA MET A 114 -11.84 -0.18 4.25
C MET A 114 -12.19 -0.76 5.61
N HIS A 115 -11.39 -1.76 6.03
CA HIS A 115 -11.39 -2.29 7.39
C HIS A 115 -10.00 -2.09 7.99
N ALA A 116 -9.97 -1.56 9.23
CA ALA A 116 -8.74 -1.41 10.00
C ALA A 116 -8.80 -2.27 11.26
N SER A 117 -7.71 -2.96 11.57
CA SER A 117 -7.55 -3.74 12.80
C SER A 117 -6.16 -3.53 13.39
N TYR A 118 -6.03 -3.79 14.69
CA TYR A 118 -4.77 -3.65 15.43
C TYR A 118 -4.70 -4.69 16.56
N ASN A 119 -3.49 -4.98 17.05
CA ASN A 119 -3.26 -6.06 18.05
C ASN A 119 -2.93 -5.55 19.47
N TYR A 120 -3.05 -4.25 19.71
CA TYR A 120 -2.72 -3.61 20.99
C TYR A 120 -3.93 -2.85 21.53
N ALA A 121 -3.97 -2.63 22.86
CA ALA A 121 -5.04 -1.89 23.53
C ALA A 121 -6.49 -2.24 23.06
N PRO A 122 -6.88 -3.52 22.98
CA PRO A 122 -8.09 -3.97 22.27
C PRO A 122 -9.40 -3.43 22.86
N ASN A 123 -9.40 -3.00 24.12
CA ASN A 123 -10.57 -2.48 24.80
C ASN A 123 -10.54 -0.94 24.97
N SER A 124 -9.58 -0.26 24.37
CA SER A 124 -9.47 1.20 24.48
C SER A 124 -10.35 1.91 23.46
N VAL A 125 -11.38 2.57 23.95
CA VAL A 125 -12.26 3.40 23.14
C VAL A 125 -11.48 4.59 22.53
N THR A 126 -10.53 5.14 23.29
CA THR A 126 -9.68 6.24 22.83
C THR A 126 -8.81 5.81 21.65
N VAL A 127 -8.10 4.68 21.79
CA VAL A 127 -7.25 4.16 20.68
C VAL A 127 -8.10 3.85 19.45
N ALA A 128 -9.27 3.26 19.63
CA ALA A 128 -10.18 3.00 18.53
C ALA A 128 -10.64 4.29 17.84
N ALA A 129 -10.88 5.36 18.59
CA ALA A 129 -11.27 6.67 18.05
C ALA A 129 -10.12 7.34 17.30
N THR A 130 -8.90 7.35 17.86
CA THR A 130 -7.69 7.88 17.22
C THR A 130 -7.44 7.18 15.87
N LEU A 131 -7.42 5.85 15.86
CA LEU A 131 -7.18 5.08 14.64
C LEU A 131 -8.29 5.28 13.59
N ARG A 132 -9.56 5.39 14.03
CA ARG A 132 -10.68 5.68 13.12
C ARG A 132 -10.53 7.07 12.48
N SER A 133 -10.20 8.09 13.29
CA SER A 133 -9.99 9.44 12.80
C SER A 133 -8.83 9.51 11.80
N PHE A 134 -7.72 8.88 12.13
CA PHE A 134 -6.56 8.77 11.25
C PHE A 134 -6.90 8.12 9.90
N VAL A 135 -7.56 6.96 9.92
CA VAL A 135 -7.95 6.24 8.70
C VAL A 135 -8.93 7.06 7.86
N ALA A 136 -9.90 7.74 8.50
CA ALA A 136 -10.86 8.59 7.77
C ALA A 136 -10.16 9.75 7.03
N GLN A 137 -9.20 10.40 7.67
CA GLN A 137 -8.40 11.47 7.05
C GLN A 137 -7.54 10.95 5.88
N LEU A 138 -6.96 9.75 6.01
CA LEU A 138 -6.22 9.12 4.91
C LEU A 138 -7.13 8.87 3.71
N VAL A 139 -8.31 8.26 3.93
CA VAL A 139 -9.28 7.97 2.86
C VAL A 139 -9.71 9.24 2.13
N GLU A 140 -9.97 10.32 2.86
CA GLU A 140 -10.35 11.60 2.25
C GLU A 140 -9.23 12.15 1.36
N ARG A 141 -7.99 12.13 1.83
CA ARG A 141 -6.82 12.58 1.05
C ARG A 141 -6.54 11.68 -0.15
N ASP A 142 -6.61 10.37 0.03
CA ASP A 142 -6.45 9.39 -1.05
C ASP A 142 -7.48 9.63 -2.15
N THR A 143 -8.74 9.87 -1.79
CA THR A 143 -9.82 10.13 -2.74
C THR A 143 -9.51 11.36 -3.59
N VAL A 144 -9.14 12.48 -2.95
CA VAL A 144 -8.79 13.72 -3.67
C VAL A 144 -7.61 13.51 -4.63
N ILE A 145 -6.59 12.77 -4.22
CA ILE A 145 -5.42 12.49 -5.06
C ILE A 145 -5.81 11.62 -6.25
N LEU A 146 -6.53 10.53 -6.01
CA LEU A 146 -6.94 9.60 -7.05
C LEU A 146 -7.85 10.25 -8.09
N GLU A 147 -8.79 11.08 -7.66
CA GLU A 147 -9.67 11.84 -8.56
C GLU A 147 -8.89 12.84 -9.41
N ARG A 148 -7.91 13.54 -8.83
CA ARG A 148 -7.04 14.46 -9.57
C ARG A 148 -6.16 13.73 -10.58
N VAL A 149 -5.60 12.59 -10.20
CA VAL A 149 -4.80 11.75 -11.12
C VAL A 149 -5.68 11.25 -12.24
N ALA A 150 -6.90 10.77 -11.96
CA ALA A 150 -7.85 10.30 -12.96
C ALA A 150 -8.21 11.41 -13.96
N ALA A 151 -8.49 12.61 -13.47
CA ALA A 151 -8.81 13.76 -14.31
C ALA A 151 -7.65 14.17 -15.25
N HIS A 152 -6.40 13.95 -14.83
CA HIS A 152 -5.20 14.30 -15.61
C HIS A 152 -4.81 13.23 -16.62
N THR A 153 -4.90 11.96 -16.23
CA THR A 153 -4.45 10.82 -17.05
C THR A 153 -5.52 10.29 -17.99
N GLY A 154 -6.79 10.68 -17.78
CA GLY A 154 -7.94 10.09 -18.45
C GLY A 154 -8.25 8.69 -17.95
N TYR A 155 -9.43 8.21 -18.33
CA TYR A 155 -9.90 6.86 -17.95
C TYR A 155 -9.49 5.79 -18.96
N ASP A 156 -9.00 6.16 -20.14
CA ASP A 156 -8.73 5.29 -21.29
C ASP A 156 -7.41 4.50 -21.18
N GLY A 157 -7.09 4.06 -20.03
CA GLY A 157 -5.94 3.21 -19.85
C GLY A 157 -4.74 3.97 -19.30
N TRP A 158 -4.60 3.83 -18.04
CA TRP A 158 -3.37 4.10 -17.32
C TRP A 158 -2.18 3.43 -18.05
N ARG A 159 -1.38 4.21 -18.72
CA ARG A 159 -0.09 3.78 -19.26
C ARG A 159 0.98 4.52 -18.48
N SER A 160 1.73 3.80 -17.65
CA SER A 160 2.94 4.37 -17.07
C SER A 160 3.92 4.68 -18.21
N GLY A 161 4.34 5.93 -18.32
CA GLY A 161 5.35 6.32 -19.30
C GLY A 161 6.76 5.91 -18.88
N ILE A 162 7.04 5.92 -17.57
CA ILE A 162 8.34 5.63 -16.97
C ILE A 162 8.10 4.69 -15.79
N GLU A 163 8.84 3.59 -15.75
CA GLU A 163 8.77 2.59 -14.67
C GLU A 163 10.00 2.73 -13.77
N PHE A 164 9.77 2.77 -12.47
CA PHE A 164 10.80 2.82 -11.45
C PHE A 164 10.83 1.52 -10.64
N GLN A 165 11.87 1.33 -9.86
CA GLN A 165 11.99 0.18 -8.96
C GLN A 165 10.81 0.13 -7.94
N ALA A 166 10.28 1.27 -7.54
CA ALA A 166 9.11 1.38 -6.67
C ALA A 166 7.84 0.75 -7.28
N ASP A 167 7.72 0.73 -8.62
CA ASP A 167 6.56 0.19 -9.33
C ASP A 167 6.55 -1.34 -9.43
N ALA A 168 7.60 -2.00 -8.95
CA ALA A 168 7.80 -3.43 -9.16
C ALA A 168 6.62 -4.32 -8.70
N ALA A 169 5.96 -3.99 -7.60
CA ALA A 169 4.77 -4.71 -7.12
C ALA A 169 3.54 -4.39 -7.98
N ALA A 170 3.33 -3.12 -8.34
CA ALA A 170 2.22 -2.66 -9.16
C ALA A 170 2.24 -3.28 -10.56
N LEU A 171 3.42 -3.34 -11.20
CA LEU A 171 3.60 -3.98 -12.50
C LEU A 171 3.23 -5.46 -12.50
N ARG A 172 3.56 -6.17 -11.42
CA ARG A 172 3.18 -7.58 -11.25
C ARG A 172 1.67 -7.76 -11.06
N ALA A 173 1.05 -6.88 -10.28
CA ALA A 173 -0.40 -6.88 -10.08
C ALA A 173 -1.14 -6.59 -11.40
N ARG A 174 -0.67 -5.62 -12.19
CA ARG A 174 -1.22 -5.35 -13.54
C ARG A 174 -1.15 -6.57 -14.44
N HIS A 175 -0.02 -7.30 -14.41
CA HIS A 175 0.12 -8.52 -15.20
C HIS A 175 -0.90 -9.59 -14.79
N ILE A 176 -1.12 -9.82 -13.49
CA ILE A 176 -2.13 -10.76 -13.00
C ILE A 176 -3.52 -10.38 -13.53
N VAL A 177 -3.92 -9.11 -13.40
CA VAL A 177 -5.21 -8.62 -13.89
C VAL A 177 -5.32 -8.80 -15.40
N ALA A 178 -4.29 -8.46 -16.16
CA ALA A 178 -4.28 -8.63 -17.62
C ALA A 178 -4.46 -10.09 -18.04
N VAL A 179 -3.82 -11.04 -17.34
CA VAL A 179 -3.98 -12.48 -17.59
C VAL A 179 -5.39 -12.93 -17.27
N MET A 180 -6.00 -12.46 -16.18
CA MET A 180 -7.38 -12.79 -15.81
C MET A 180 -8.36 -12.29 -16.86
N LEU A 181 -8.23 -11.02 -17.29
CA LEU A 181 -9.07 -10.44 -18.34
C LEU A 181 -8.92 -11.18 -19.68
N ALA A 182 -7.69 -11.60 -20.03
CA ALA A 182 -7.46 -12.39 -21.23
C ALA A 182 -8.13 -13.77 -21.17
N LYS A 183 -8.11 -14.43 -20.01
CA LYS A 183 -8.80 -15.71 -19.77
C LYS A 183 -10.32 -15.55 -19.90
N GLU A 184 -10.90 -14.52 -19.27
CA GLU A 184 -12.35 -14.21 -19.37
C GLU A 184 -12.77 -13.92 -20.81
N ALA A 185 -11.96 -13.22 -21.59
CA ALA A 185 -12.22 -12.92 -22.99
C ALA A 185 -12.01 -14.13 -23.94
N GLY A 186 -11.70 -15.32 -23.43
CA GLY A 186 -11.39 -16.51 -24.24
C GLY A 186 -10.13 -16.40 -25.10
N ARG A 187 -9.23 -15.46 -24.79
CA ARG A 187 -7.94 -15.25 -25.48
C ARG A 187 -6.86 -16.09 -24.80
N SER A 188 -5.94 -16.64 -25.61
CA SER A 188 -4.75 -17.28 -25.06
C SER A 188 -3.97 -16.30 -24.19
N ALA A 189 -3.53 -16.74 -23.03
CA ALA A 189 -2.81 -15.90 -22.06
C ALA A 189 -1.67 -15.13 -22.75
N LEU A 190 -1.62 -13.83 -22.52
CA LEU A 190 -0.55 -12.96 -23.01
C LEU A 190 0.82 -13.53 -22.58
N ARG A 191 1.72 -13.75 -23.53
CA ARG A 191 3.09 -14.10 -23.19
C ARG A 191 3.71 -12.94 -22.40
N PRO A 192 4.33 -13.21 -21.24
CA PRO A 192 4.95 -12.14 -20.46
C PRO A 192 6.13 -11.55 -21.24
N GLY A 193 6.10 -10.26 -21.50
CA GLY A 193 7.27 -9.49 -21.94
C GLY A 193 8.32 -9.31 -20.85
N TRP A 194 8.45 -10.27 -19.94
CA TRP A 194 9.20 -10.22 -18.67
C TRP A 194 10.71 -10.43 -18.79
N SER A 195 11.26 -10.63 -19.99
CA SER A 195 12.70 -10.85 -20.13
C SER A 195 13.57 -9.65 -19.70
N LYS A 196 13.00 -8.44 -19.64
CA LYS A 196 13.74 -7.23 -19.23
C LYS A 196 13.70 -6.93 -17.73
N ALA A 197 12.71 -7.41 -16.99
CA ALA A 197 12.59 -7.11 -15.55
C ALA A 197 13.55 -7.94 -14.67
N LYS A 198 14.08 -9.05 -15.16
CA LYS A 198 15.07 -9.87 -14.42
C LYS A 198 16.42 -9.18 -14.24
N SER A 199 16.77 -8.20 -15.05
CA SER A 199 18.07 -7.51 -14.97
C SER A 199 18.13 -6.38 -13.95
N LEU A 200 16.99 -5.95 -13.40
CA LEU A 200 16.92 -4.86 -12.41
C LEU A 200 17.03 -5.37 -10.95
N ILE A 201 17.06 -6.70 -10.74
CA ILE A 201 17.10 -7.29 -9.39
C ILE A 201 18.51 -7.88 -9.07
N SER A 202 19.44 -7.84 -10.02
CA SER A 202 20.80 -8.38 -9.84
C SER A 202 21.83 -7.27 -9.97
N ASN A 203 21.85 -6.33 -9.03
CA ASN A 203 23.03 -5.52 -8.68
C ASN A 203 22.75 -4.80 -7.37
#